data_b0666209bec31e455e362f127e455432
#
_entry.id   b0666209bec31e455e362f127e455432
#
_cell.length_a   1.000
_cell.length_b   1.000
_cell.length_c   1.000
_cell.angle_alpha   90.00
_cell.angle_beta   90.00
_cell.angle_gamma   90.00
#
_symmetry.space_group_name_H-M   'P 1'
#
loop_
_entity.id
_entity.type
_entity.pdbx_description
1 polymer ?
#
loop_
_entity_poly.entity_id
_entity_poly.type
_entity_poly.pdbx_seq_one_letter_code
_entity_poly.pdbx_strand_id
1 'polypeptide(L)'
;MWNRLKENLPKHWNTTRIENRYGGGIPDVHICADGFAFWVELKVTKTNRIAISSHQVGWNYAYNRSGGVSFYLVSPLLSPHLYLFGGEYGRELKLHGLATTGSGTVVPCAWSGDTWSGLIGAMTSGRDRVGSGRDNSGFGSGVGGNDNNWNSDITINHQELPGDQEKKQKMTPNLSNPR
;
A
#
# COMPACT_ATOMS: atom_id res chain seq x y z
N MET A 1 -7.67 -0.72 16.23
CA MET A 1 -6.65 -1.52 15.54
C MET A 1 -5.25 -1.16 16.00
N TRP A 2 -4.84 0.11 15.98
CA TRP A 2 -3.51 0.56 16.40
C TRP A 2 -3.07 0.04 17.78
N ASN A 3 -3.87 0.21 18.82
CA ASN A 3 -3.50 -0.24 20.18
C ASN A 3 -3.26 -1.77 20.23
N ARG A 4 -4.13 -2.54 19.57
CA ARG A 4 -3.95 -4.00 19.46
C ARG A 4 -2.64 -4.37 18.78
N LEU A 5 -2.28 -3.69 17.69
CA LEU A 5 -1.00 -3.92 17.02
C LEU A 5 0.16 -3.58 17.96
N LYS A 6 0.19 -2.37 18.53
CA LYS A 6 1.26 -1.87 19.38
C LYS A 6 1.51 -2.74 20.62
N GLU A 7 0.45 -3.25 21.25
CA GLU A 7 0.54 -4.09 22.44
C GLU A 7 1.16 -5.46 22.17
N ASN A 8 1.03 -5.96 20.94
CA ASN A 8 1.47 -7.30 20.55
C ASN A 8 2.79 -7.32 19.77
N LEU A 9 3.31 -6.17 19.35
CA LEU A 9 4.62 -6.11 18.72
C LEU A 9 5.76 -6.27 19.74
N PRO A 10 6.91 -6.86 19.34
CA PRO A 10 8.10 -6.92 20.17
C PRO A 10 8.52 -5.54 20.69
N LYS A 11 8.83 -5.43 21.98
CA LYS A 11 9.13 -4.14 22.63
C LYS A 11 10.39 -3.43 22.10
N HIS A 12 11.30 -4.18 21.52
CA HIS A 12 12.54 -3.65 20.93
C HIS A 12 12.36 -3.13 19.51
N TRP A 13 11.19 -3.35 18.88
CA TRP A 13 10.91 -2.78 17.58
C TRP A 13 10.58 -1.30 17.68
N ASN A 14 11.12 -0.50 16.78
CA ASN A 14 10.76 0.90 16.65
C ASN A 14 9.48 1.02 15.83
N THR A 15 8.43 1.56 16.45
CA THR A 15 7.12 1.71 15.81
C THR A 15 6.66 3.15 15.90
N THR A 16 6.37 3.76 14.76
CA THR A 16 5.90 5.14 14.67
C THR A 16 4.55 5.19 13.98
N ARG A 17 3.55 5.70 14.69
CA ARG A 17 2.25 6.02 14.08
C ARG A 17 2.33 7.34 13.33
N ILE A 18 1.84 7.35 12.11
CA ILE A 18 1.81 8.53 11.26
C ILE A 18 0.38 9.07 11.20
N GLU A 19 0.22 10.33 11.60
CA GLU A 19 -1.03 11.08 11.45
C GLU A 19 -0.81 12.18 10.40
N ASN A 20 -0.88 11.79 9.13
CA ASN A 20 -0.63 12.73 8.04
C ASN A 20 -1.91 13.42 7.59
N ARG A 21 -1.96 14.75 7.80
CA ARG A 21 -3.07 15.60 7.37
C ARG A 21 -2.88 16.20 5.98
N TYR A 22 -1.65 16.19 5.44
CA TYR A 22 -1.29 16.94 4.23
C TYR A 22 -0.92 16.06 3.04
N GLY A 23 -0.54 14.82 3.24
CA GLY A 23 -0.15 13.89 2.18
C GLY A 23 -1.11 12.70 2.11
N GLY A 24 -1.84 12.56 1.01
CA GLY A 24 -2.72 11.43 0.82
C GLY A 24 -1.94 10.13 0.61
N GLY A 25 -2.37 9.07 1.28
CA GLY A 25 -1.94 7.71 0.94
C GLY A 25 -0.76 7.13 1.70
N ILE A 26 -0.04 7.91 2.51
CA ILE A 26 1.01 7.38 3.39
C ILE A 26 0.36 6.44 4.41
N PRO A 27 0.90 5.21 4.63
CA PRO A 27 0.33 4.26 5.58
C PRO A 27 0.39 4.72 7.03
N ASP A 28 -0.48 4.15 7.87
CA ASP A 28 -0.70 4.56 9.26
C ASP A 28 0.51 4.33 10.18
N VAL A 29 1.36 3.33 9.89
CA VAL A 29 2.44 2.90 10.81
C VAL A 29 3.71 2.61 10.04
N HIS A 30 4.81 3.17 10.50
CA HIS A 30 6.16 2.78 10.12
C HIS A 30 6.74 1.88 11.22
N ILE A 31 7.34 0.76 10.83
CA ILE A 31 7.96 -0.21 11.74
C ILE A 31 9.39 -0.47 11.28
N CYS A 32 10.33 -0.37 12.21
CA CYS A 32 11.69 -0.85 12.02
C CYS A 32 11.95 -2.01 12.98
N ALA A 33 12.22 -3.17 12.42
CA ALA A 33 12.33 -4.45 13.12
C ALA A 33 13.62 -5.15 12.71
N ASP A 34 14.58 -5.29 13.62
CA ASP A 34 15.81 -6.06 13.41
C ASP A 34 16.57 -5.72 12.12
N GLY A 35 16.70 -4.43 11.83
CA GLY A 35 17.40 -3.93 10.64
C GLY A 35 16.56 -3.93 9.36
N PHE A 36 15.28 -4.26 9.43
CA PHE A 36 14.32 -4.23 8.34
C PHE A 36 13.20 -3.22 8.62
N ALA A 37 12.92 -2.34 7.66
CA ALA A 37 11.89 -1.33 7.81
C ALA A 37 10.75 -1.53 6.81
N PHE A 38 9.52 -1.37 7.27
CA PHE A 38 8.33 -1.53 6.45
C PHE A 38 7.17 -0.66 6.95
N TRP A 39 6.16 -0.50 6.10
CA TRP A 39 4.96 0.26 6.40
C TRP A 39 3.74 -0.64 6.54
N VAL A 40 2.81 -0.23 7.39
CA VAL A 40 1.56 -0.95 7.58
C VAL A 40 0.38 0.01 7.52
N GLU A 41 -0.50 -0.20 6.57
CA GLU A 41 -1.81 0.43 6.49
C GLU A 41 -2.82 -0.39 7.29
N LEU A 42 -3.49 0.23 8.26
CA LEU A 42 -4.43 -0.43 9.16
C LEU A 42 -5.86 -0.30 8.64
N LYS A 43 -6.54 -1.41 8.46
CA LYS A 43 -7.94 -1.44 8.02
C LYS A 43 -8.80 -2.24 8.97
N VAL A 44 -9.97 -1.68 9.31
CA VAL A 44 -11.03 -2.37 10.04
C VAL A 44 -12.25 -2.42 9.13
N THR A 45 -12.86 -3.59 9.00
CA THR A 45 -14.04 -3.74 8.17
C THR A 45 -15.17 -4.47 8.90
N LYS A 46 -16.41 -4.09 8.60
CA LYS A 46 -17.62 -4.78 9.07
C LYS A 46 -18.11 -5.83 8.08
N THR A 47 -17.65 -5.74 6.85
CA THR A 47 -18.08 -6.60 5.73
C THR A 47 -16.84 -7.10 4.99
N ASN A 48 -17.03 -7.83 3.89
CA ASN A 48 -15.94 -8.22 3.02
C ASN A 48 -15.29 -7.04 2.27
N ARG A 49 -15.96 -5.88 2.19
CA ARG A 49 -15.41 -4.69 1.50
C ARG A 49 -14.45 -3.94 2.40
N ILE A 50 -13.33 -3.52 1.84
CA ILE A 50 -12.31 -2.74 2.54
C ILE A 50 -12.28 -1.32 1.96
N ALA A 51 -12.38 -0.32 2.83
CA ALA A 51 -12.31 1.08 2.42
C ALA A 51 -10.84 1.49 2.20
N ILE A 52 -10.40 1.52 0.95
CA ILE A 52 -9.06 1.94 0.54
C ILE A 52 -9.21 3.10 -0.44
N SER A 53 -8.54 4.23 -0.17
CA SER A 53 -8.53 5.38 -1.08
C SER A 53 -7.60 5.12 -2.28
N SER A 54 -7.82 5.84 -3.38
CA SER A 54 -6.93 5.73 -4.55
C SER A 54 -5.51 6.21 -4.23
N HIS A 55 -5.35 7.19 -3.34
CA HIS A 55 -4.04 7.65 -2.88
C HIS A 55 -3.29 6.56 -2.09
N GLN A 56 -3.98 5.82 -1.21
CA GLN A 56 -3.39 4.69 -0.50
C GLN A 56 -2.95 3.57 -1.44
N VAL A 57 -3.78 3.26 -2.45
CA VAL A 57 -3.41 2.31 -3.50
C VAL A 57 -2.16 2.77 -4.24
N GLY A 58 -2.15 4.02 -4.72
CA GLY A 58 -1.03 4.56 -5.50
C GLY A 58 0.26 4.61 -4.70
N TRP A 59 0.20 5.09 -3.46
CA TRP A 59 1.39 5.19 -2.60
C TRP A 59 2.01 3.81 -2.30
N ASN A 60 1.21 2.86 -1.84
CA ASN A 60 1.68 1.52 -1.50
C ASN A 60 2.25 0.79 -2.72
N TYR A 61 1.58 0.90 -3.88
CA TYR A 61 2.05 0.32 -5.12
C TYR A 61 3.41 0.91 -5.54
N ALA A 62 3.53 2.24 -5.58
CA ALA A 62 4.78 2.91 -5.96
C ALA A 62 5.92 2.57 -5.00
N TYR A 63 5.67 2.54 -3.68
CA TYR A 63 6.66 2.22 -2.67
C TYR A 63 7.20 0.80 -2.83
N ASN A 64 6.32 -0.20 -3.01
CA ASN A 64 6.75 -1.59 -3.25
C ASN A 64 7.49 -1.74 -4.58
N ARG A 65 7.06 -1.06 -5.64
CA ARG A 65 7.77 -1.04 -6.94
C ARG A 65 9.18 -0.46 -6.85
N SER A 66 9.42 0.45 -5.91
CA SER A 66 10.72 1.04 -5.65
C SER A 66 11.61 0.20 -4.71
N GLY A 67 11.23 -1.03 -4.39
CA GLY A 67 11.97 -1.95 -3.53
C GLY A 67 11.69 -1.78 -2.04
N GLY A 68 10.75 -0.91 -1.66
CA GLY A 68 10.27 -0.83 -0.29
C GLY A 68 9.29 -1.96 0.05
N VAL A 69 8.96 -2.10 1.32
CA VAL A 69 7.97 -3.08 1.78
C VAL A 69 6.84 -2.37 2.51
N SER A 70 5.63 -2.60 2.07
CA SER A 70 4.42 -2.17 2.77
C SER A 70 3.36 -3.24 2.77
N PHE A 71 2.45 -3.15 3.74
CA PHE A 71 1.37 -4.11 3.95
C PHE A 71 0.04 -3.41 4.21
N TYR A 72 -1.05 -4.09 3.88
CA TYR A 72 -2.38 -3.83 4.42
C TYR A 72 -2.67 -4.87 5.51
N LEU A 73 -2.87 -4.42 6.76
CA LEU A 73 -3.32 -5.25 7.86
C LEU A 73 -4.81 -5.03 8.08
N VAL A 74 -5.61 -6.04 7.78
CA VAL A 74 -7.08 -5.96 7.82
C VAL A 74 -7.61 -6.78 8.99
N SER A 75 -8.46 -6.13 9.81
CA SER A 75 -9.16 -6.75 10.94
C SER A 75 -10.67 -6.65 10.71
N PRO A 76 -11.38 -7.77 10.50
CA PRO A 76 -12.83 -7.76 10.55
C PRO A 76 -13.30 -7.43 11.97
N LEU A 77 -14.35 -6.59 12.10
CA LEU A 77 -14.76 -6.05 13.40
C LEU A 77 -15.29 -7.12 14.36
N LEU A 78 -15.95 -8.15 13.82
CA LEU A 78 -16.62 -9.20 14.60
C LEU A 78 -15.82 -10.52 14.63
N SER A 79 -14.53 -10.48 14.30
CA SER A 79 -13.66 -11.66 14.28
C SER A 79 -12.31 -11.35 14.89
N PRO A 80 -11.70 -12.27 15.65
CA PRO A 80 -10.31 -12.14 16.07
C PRO A 80 -9.33 -12.28 14.88
N HIS A 81 -9.79 -12.84 13.78
CA HIS A 81 -8.99 -13.13 12.60
C HIS A 81 -8.38 -11.87 11.98
N LEU A 82 -7.13 -11.96 11.56
CA LEU A 82 -6.39 -10.90 10.90
C LEU A 82 -5.93 -11.38 9.53
N TYR A 83 -5.84 -10.44 8.60
CA TYR A 83 -5.35 -10.69 7.24
C TYR A 83 -4.22 -9.72 6.92
N LEU A 84 -3.11 -10.22 6.41
CA LEU A 84 -1.98 -9.42 5.94
C LEU A 84 -1.85 -9.57 4.42
N PHE A 85 -1.86 -8.45 3.71
CA PHE A 85 -1.68 -8.41 2.27
C PHE A 85 -0.49 -7.53 1.91
N GLY A 86 0.24 -7.86 0.85
CA GLY A 86 1.27 -6.98 0.31
C GLY A 86 0.68 -5.66 -0.17
N GLY A 87 1.44 -4.58 -0.03
CA GLY A 87 0.99 -3.23 -0.40
C GLY A 87 0.71 -3.08 -1.89
N GLU A 88 1.35 -3.89 -2.74
CA GLU A 88 1.12 -3.97 -4.18
C GLU A 88 -0.29 -4.38 -4.57
N TYR A 89 -1.01 -5.11 -3.71
CA TYR A 89 -2.35 -5.63 -3.96
C TYR A 89 -3.49 -4.69 -3.53
N GLY A 90 -3.19 -3.42 -3.27
CA GLY A 90 -4.18 -2.43 -2.81
C GLY A 90 -5.35 -2.22 -3.77
N ARG A 91 -5.13 -2.35 -5.09
CA ARG A 91 -6.17 -2.23 -6.11
C ARG A 91 -7.14 -3.41 -6.04
N GLU A 92 -6.61 -4.60 -6.00
CA GLU A 92 -7.35 -5.86 -5.92
C GLU A 92 -8.16 -5.93 -4.62
N LEU A 93 -7.54 -5.53 -3.49
CA LEU A 93 -8.24 -5.43 -2.20
C LEU A 93 -9.38 -4.43 -2.23
N LYS A 94 -9.21 -3.29 -2.90
CA LYS A 94 -10.27 -2.28 -3.05
C LYS A 94 -11.44 -2.81 -3.87
N LEU A 95 -11.18 -3.60 -4.91
CA LEU A 95 -12.19 -4.15 -5.82
C LEU A 95 -12.89 -5.37 -5.23
N HIS A 96 -12.15 -6.30 -4.66
CA HIS A 96 -12.65 -7.62 -4.27
C HIS A 96 -12.84 -7.78 -2.76
N GLY A 97 -12.17 -6.93 -1.95
CA GLY A 97 -12.23 -7.03 -0.48
C GLY A 97 -11.63 -8.33 0.03
N LEU A 98 -12.23 -8.89 1.10
CA LEU A 98 -11.82 -10.16 1.70
C LEU A 98 -12.47 -11.38 1.04
N ALA A 99 -13.32 -11.21 0.04
CA ALA A 99 -13.99 -12.30 -0.67
C ALA A 99 -13.00 -13.04 -1.58
N THR A 100 -12.17 -13.88 -0.99
CA THR A 100 -11.10 -14.61 -1.68
C THR A 100 -11.46 -16.06 -2.00
N THR A 101 -12.69 -16.49 -1.72
CA THR A 101 -13.06 -17.90 -1.88
C THR A 101 -14.21 -18.04 -2.87
N GLY A 102 -13.91 -18.46 -4.08
CA GLY A 102 -14.92 -19.08 -4.91
C GLY A 102 -14.99 -18.73 -6.40
N SER A 103 -14.35 -17.68 -6.90
CA SER A 103 -14.36 -17.40 -8.34
C SER A 103 -13.11 -16.64 -8.79
N GLY A 104 -12.06 -17.36 -9.10
CA GLY A 104 -11.07 -17.00 -10.10
C GLY A 104 -10.08 -15.85 -9.79
N THR A 105 -10.39 -14.87 -8.98
CA THR A 105 -9.47 -13.78 -8.66
C THR A 105 -9.20 -13.75 -7.17
N VAL A 106 -8.17 -14.46 -6.76
CA VAL A 106 -7.70 -14.49 -5.37
C VAL A 106 -6.69 -13.36 -5.19
N VAL A 107 -7.00 -12.41 -4.30
CA VAL A 107 -5.99 -11.47 -3.82
C VAL A 107 -4.99 -12.27 -2.99
N PRO A 108 -3.70 -12.32 -3.36
CA PRO A 108 -2.72 -13.08 -2.61
C PRO A 108 -2.61 -12.56 -1.18
N CYS A 109 -3.01 -13.38 -0.22
CA CYS A 109 -2.87 -13.08 1.20
C CYS A 109 -1.50 -13.57 1.65
N ALA A 110 -0.67 -12.66 2.16
CA ALA A 110 0.65 -13.01 2.68
C ALA A 110 0.53 -13.86 3.94
N TRP A 111 -0.50 -13.60 4.76
CA TRP A 111 -0.82 -14.38 5.95
C TRP A 111 -2.26 -14.10 6.41
N SER A 112 -2.90 -15.13 6.99
CA SER A 112 -4.17 -14.98 7.68
C SER A 112 -4.23 -15.89 8.90
N GLY A 113 -4.81 -15.42 10.00
CA GLY A 113 -4.91 -16.16 11.26
C GLY A 113 -5.38 -15.27 12.40
N ASP A 114 -5.34 -15.84 13.61
CA ASP A 114 -5.77 -15.19 14.85
C ASP A 114 -4.60 -14.96 15.85
N THR A 115 -3.39 -15.39 15.50
CA THR A 115 -2.21 -15.29 16.36
C THR A 115 -1.30 -14.12 15.97
N TRP A 116 -0.87 -13.35 16.95
CA TRP A 116 0.06 -12.25 16.73
C TRP A 116 1.47 -12.73 16.36
N SER A 117 1.91 -13.88 16.90
CA SER A 117 3.19 -14.47 16.54
C SER A 117 3.28 -14.85 15.07
N GLY A 118 2.21 -15.43 14.51
CA GLY A 118 2.11 -15.73 13.08
C GLY A 118 2.14 -14.47 12.21
N LEU A 119 1.40 -13.43 12.62
CA LEU A 119 1.41 -12.12 11.94
C LEU A 119 2.82 -11.49 11.94
N ILE A 120 3.51 -11.48 13.08
CA ILE A 120 4.86 -10.94 13.23
C ILE A 120 5.83 -11.69 12.33
N GLY A 121 5.79 -13.04 12.35
CA GLY A 121 6.59 -13.86 11.45
C GLY A 121 6.37 -13.56 9.99
N ALA A 122 5.11 -13.37 9.57
CA ALA A 122 4.77 -13.02 8.18
C ALA A 122 5.27 -11.63 7.79
N MET A 123 5.18 -10.64 8.68
CA MET A 123 5.71 -9.28 8.42
C MET A 123 7.23 -9.29 8.23
N THR A 124 7.96 -10.11 9.00
CA THR A 124 9.42 -10.18 8.92
C THR A 124 9.94 -11.08 7.80
N SER A 125 9.17 -12.07 7.34
CA SER A 125 9.53 -12.90 6.18
C SER A 125 9.63 -12.11 4.86
N GLY A 126 9.08 -10.91 4.80
CA GLY A 126 9.30 -9.93 3.72
C GLY A 126 10.75 -9.48 3.56
N ARG A 127 11.62 -9.76 4.56
CA ARG A 127 13.06 -9.47 4.55
C ARG A 127 13.77 -10.11 3.36
N ASP A 128 13.40 -11.34 3.00
CA ASP A 128 14.04 -12.11 1.93
C ASP A 128 13.73 -11.54 0.53
N ARG A 129 12.66 -10.76 0.39
CA ARG A 129 12.31 -10.08 -0.86
C ARG A 129 13.21 -8.88 -1.15
N VAL A 130 13.80 -8.25 -0.14
CA VAL A 130 14.70 -7.10 -0.29
C VAL A 130 16.15 -7.53 -0.55
N GLY A 131 16.54 -8.73 -0.08
CA GLY A 131 17.90 -9.26 -0.22
C GLY A 131 18.24 -9.85 -1.58
N SER A 132 17.28 -10.36 -2.32
CA SER A 132 17.50 -11.06 -3.59
C SER A 132 17.77 -10.15 -4.81
N GLY A 133 17.79 -8.84 -4.62
CA GLY A 133 18.06 -7.85 -5.68
C GLY A 133 19.47 -7.29 -5.72
N ARG A 134 20.43 -7.79 -4.94
CA ARG A 134 21.81 -7.24 -4.87
C ARG A 134 22.93 -8.22 -5.22
N ASP A 135 22.69 -9.21 -6.04
CA ASP A 135 23.78 -9.97 -6.64
C ASP A 135 24.06 -9.46 -8.05
N ASN A 136 24.68 -8.28 -8.09
CA ASN A 136 25.29 -7.74 -9.30
C ASN A 136 26.75 -8.19 -9.36
N SER A 137 26.98 -9.50 -9.54
CA SER A 137 28.30 -10.03 -9.92
C SER A 137 28.13 -11.23 -10.84
N GLY A 138 28.38 -11.03 -12.13
CA GLY A 138 28.53 -12.14 -13.04
C GLY A 138 28.03 -11.85 -14.45
N PHE A 139 28.86 -11.18 -15.23
CA PHE A 139 28.85 -11.21 -16.68
C PHE A 139 29.05 -12.68 -17.10
N GLY A 140 28.00 -13.31 -17.63
CA GLY A 140 28.08 -14.70 -18.12
C GLY A 140 26.96 -14.96 -19.10
N SER A 141 27.33 -15.01 -20.39
CA SER A 141 26.51 -15.40 -21.53
C SER A 141 25.87 -16.81 -21.37
N GLY A 142 24.56 -16.92 -21.55
CA GLY A 142 23.87 -18.21 -21.61
C GLY A 142 22.43 -18.05 -22.09
N VAL A 143 22.22 -18.47 -23.33
CA VAL A 143 20.96 -18.51 -24.08
C VAL A 143 19.99 -19.50 -23.45
N GLY A 144 18.68 -19.11 -23.35
CA GLY A 144 17.63 -20.08 -23.04
C GLY A 144 16.34 -19.44 -22.58
N GLY A 145 15.37 -19.27 -23.48
CA GLY A 145 14.13 -18.54 -23.29
C GLY A 145 13.16 -19.13 -22.29
N ASN A 146 12.34 -18.25 -21.74
CA ASN A 146 10.88 -18.36 -21.81
C ASN A 146 10.26 -17.00 -21.48
N ASP A 147 9.57 -16.48 -22.48
CA ASP A 147 8.89 -15.21 -22.46
C ASP A 147 7.65 -15.27 -21.57
N ASN A 148 7.62 -14.52 -20.49
CA ASN A 148 6.38 -13.98 -19.96
C ASN A 148 6.46 -12.47 -20.02
N ASN A 149 6.10 -11.99 -21.19
CA ASN A 149 5.92 -10.61 -21.59
C ASN A 149 4.75 -9.98 -20.78
N TRP A 150 5.07 -9.17 -19.80
CA TRP A 150 4.16 -8.21 -19.18
C TRP A 150 4.68 -6.79 -19.44
N ASN A 151 4.95 -6.50 -20.71
CA ASN A 151 5.20 -5.16 -21.18
C ASN A 151 4.13 -4.81 -22.22
N SER A 152 3.03 -4.20 -21.76
CA SER A 152 2.16 -3.43 -22.63
C SER A 152 1.56 -2.27 -21.84
N ASP A 153 2.11 -1.10 -22.07
CA ASP A 153 1.46 0.18 -22.25
C ASP A 153 0.49 0.67 -21.16
N ILE A 154 1.05 1.31 -20.14
CA ILE A 154 0.35 2.41 -19.48
C ILE A 154 1.01 3.70 -19.96
N THR A 155 0.62 4.15 -21.13
CA THR A 155 0.74 5.54 -21.55
C THR A 155 -0.17 6.35 -20.61
N ILE A 156 0.42 7.07 -19.68
CA ILE A 156 -0.30 8.05 -18.87
C ILE A 156 -0.54 9.23 -19.79
N ASN A 157 -1.69 9.23 -20.48
CA ASN A 157 -2.21 10.43 -21.11
C ASN A 157 -2.58 11.41 -20.01
N HIS A 158 -1.78 12.45 -19.83
CA HIS A 158 -2.18 13.67 -19.16
C HIS A 158 -3.22 14.38 -20.04
N GLN A 159 -4.46 13.92 -20.02
CA GLN A 159 -5.59 14.72 -20.46
C GLN A 159 -5.98 15.61 -19.28
N GLU A 160 -5.67 16.90 -19.43
CA GLU A 160 -6.20 17.95 -18.58
C GLU A 160 -7.73 17.86 -18.58
N LEU A 161 -8.31 17.73 -17.38
CA LEU A 161 -9.76 17.75 -17.22
C LEU A 161 -10.29 19.15 -17.60
N PRO A 162 -11.32 19.27 -18.44
CA PRO A 162 -11.93 20.55 -18.75
C PRO A 162 -12.72 21.05 -17.53
N GLY A 163 -12.18 22.02 -16.80
CA GLY A 163 -12.85 22.62 -15.64
C GLY A 163 -12.10 23.75 -14.96
N ASP A 164 -10.82 23.94 -15.22
CA ASP A 164 -10.03 24.96 -14.52
C ASP A 164 -9.92 26.33 -15.23
N GLN A 165 -10.61 26.53 -16.32
CA GLN A 165 -10.57 27.81 -17.06
C GLN A 165 -11.59 28.88 -16.59
N GLU A 166 -12.55 28.51 -15.73
CA GLU A 166 -13.65 29.44 -15.38
C GLU A 166 -13.43 30.26 -14.10
N LYS A 167 -12.33 30.07 -13.37
CA LYS A 167 -12.06 30.84 -12.15
C LYS A 167 -11.06 31.98 -12.27
N LYS A 168 -10.50 32.25 -13.44
CA LYS A 168 -9.53 33.35 -13.65
C LYS A 168 -10.12 34.65 -14.19
N GLN A 169 -11.43 34.75 -14.40
CA GLN A 169 -12.03 35.96 -15.03
C GLN A 169 -12.87 36.85 -14.10
N LYS A 170 -12.77 36.72 -12.77
CA LYS A 170 -13.50 37.64 -11.86
C LYS A 170 -12.59 38.23 -10.78
N MET A 171 -11.54 38.92 -11.19
CA MET A 171 -10.84 39.88 -10.31
C MET A 171 -10.19 40.98 -11.18
N THR A 172 -10.99 41.86 -11.73
CA THR A 172 -10.54 43.19 -12.09
C THR A 172 -11.13 44.18 -11.09
N PRO A 173 -10.32 44.96 -10.39
CA PRO A 173 -10.86 46.02 -9.51
C PRO A 173 -11.35 47.19 -10.40
N ASN A 174 -12.58 47.53 -10.20
CA ASN A 174 -13.18 48.72 -10.81
C ASN A 174 -12.66 49.98 -10.12
N LEU A 175 -11.70 50.65 -10.75
CA LEU A 175 -11.20 51.97 -10.40
C LEU A 175 -11.96 52.98 -11.28
N SER A 176 -13.05 53.55 -10.79
CA SER A 176 -13.54 54.84 -11.21
C SER A 176 -14.70 55.31 -10.35
N ASN A 177 -14.41 56.23 -9.42
CA ASN A 177 -15.32 57.35 -9.22
C ASN A 177 -14.59 58.55 -8.66
N PRO A 178 -14.52 59.70 -9.37
CA PRO A 178 -14.18 60.99 -8.78
C PRO A 178 -15.49 61.74 -8.49
N ARG A 179 -15.73 62.09 -7.26
CA ARG A 179 -16.28 63.38 -6.79
C ARG A 179 -16.66 63.28 -5.33
#